data_525f99bba32417d51966228542e12a2e
#
_entry.id   525f99bba32417d51966228542e12a2e
#
_cell.length_a   1.000
_cell.length_b   1.000
_cell.length_c   1.000
_cell.angle_alpha   90.00
_cell.angle_beta   90.00
_cell.angle_gamma   90.00
#
_symmetry.space_group_name_H-M   'P 1'
#
loop_
_entity.id
_entity.type
_entity.pdbx_description
1 polymer ?
#
loop_
_entity_poly.entity_id
_entity_poly.type
_entity_poly.pdbx_seq_one_letter_code
_entity_poly.pdbx_strand_id
1 'polypeptide(L)'
;MQRRAHRPRRQPSTLEQIQPWTQRPETPGAHHSPSRGPTEPGGPGSGKQPLGVTQHTPKHSAPDTKNHKYTNILLERQRRWFKDSFDNLLAIAQSQHSPDAGIMLSSGWQIFKEVPTNRKPFWSDFVTGFRTMTDGELKRFPDHKFGQAFTTVKCECSTYLPWLEERFRKAGGRVEQRKVNSLQELSDSFDFIVNCSGLGSKQLVGDASVYPVRGQVLKVDAPWLTHFIRDGDGKTYIYPGIHSVTIGGTRQEGDWRLHVDKGDTDGILDRCSRLEPSLKKAKVLSEWVGLRPSRRNPRVEREWLQLQGRMVPVVHNYGHGGWGVTIAWGTALDALELVRQCLKEMPQQAKL
;
A
#
# COMPACT_ATOMS: atom_id res chain seq x y z
N MET A 1 25.22 -47.02 -31.92
CA MET A 1 25.63 -45.72 -31.35
C MET A 1 24.47 -44.74 -31.45
N GLN A 2 23.63 -44.68 -30.42
CA GLN A 2 22.52 -43.74 -30.34
C GLN A 2 22.97 -42.52 -29.52
N ARG A 3 22.99 -41.35 -30.17
CA ARG A 3 23.28 -40.08 -29.52
C ARG A 3 22.03 -39.67 -28.70
N ARG A 4 22.15 -39.70 -27.38
CA ARG A 4 21.17 -39.07 -26.47
C ARG A 4 21.28 -37.56 -26.64
N ALA A 5 20.19 -36.92 -27.08
CA ALA A 5 20.04 -35.48 -27.07
C ALA A 5 19.99 -34.98 -25.62
N HIS A 6 20.93 -34.13 -25.21
CA HIS A 6 20.90 -33.40 -23.97
C HIS A 6 19.73 -32.39 -24.02
N ARG A 7 18.68 -32.60 -23.21
CA ARG A 7 17.73 -31.54 -22.89
C ARG A 7 18.47 -30.51 -22.02
N PRO A 8 18.33 -29.20 -22.31
CA PRO A 8 18.89 -28.18 -21.45
C PRO A 8 18.23 -28.25 -20.06
N ARG A 9 19.03 -28.18 -19.00
CA ARG A 9 18.57 -28.08 -17.63
C ARG A 9 17.69 -26.86 -17.51
N ARG A 10 16.43 -27.00 -17.08
CA ARG A 10 15.57 -25.91 -16.70
C ARG A 10 16.24 -25.18 -15.54
N GLN A 11 16.50 -23.88 -15.72
CA GLN A 11 16.98 -23.02 -14.64
C GLN A 11 15.88 -22.80 -13.61
N PRO A 12 16.21 -22.50 -12.32
CA PRO A 12 15.22 -22.32 -11.26
C PRO A 12 14.23 -21.21 -11.60
N SER A 13 12.96 -21.46 -11.24
CA SER A 13 11.78 -20.65 -11.50
C SER A 13 11.93 -19.17 -11.14
N THR A 14 11.52 -18.33 -12.06
CA THR A 14 11.53 -16.87 -11.97
C THR A 14 10.30 -16.38 -11.20
N LEU A 15 10.49 -15.49 -10.23
CA LEU A 15 9.41 -14.73 -9.60
C LEU A 15 8.94 -13.64 -10.59
N GLU A 16 7.80 -13.85 -11.25
CA GLU A 16 7.20 -12.81 -12.07
C GLU A 16 6.44 -11.80 -11.20
N GLN A 17 6.88 -10.56 -11.22
CA GLN A 17 6.13 -9.45 -10.65
C GLN A 17 5.12 -8.96 -11.69
N ILE A 18 3.83 -9.11 -11.38
CA ILE A 18 2.76 -8.40 -12.07
C ILE A 18 2.81 -6.97 -11.55
N GLN A 19 3.09 -6.01 -12.43
CA GLN A 19 3.50 -4.64 -12.13
C GLN A 19 2.75 -3.94 -11.01
N PRO A 20 3.47 -3.25 -10.10
CA PRO A 20 2.99 -2.05 -9.45
C PRO A 20 3.22 -0.85 -10.40
N TRP A 21 2.20 -0.09 -10.60
CA TRP A 21 2.03 1.09 -11.40
C TRP A 21 3.21 2.08 -11.42
N THR A 22 3.93 2.16 -12.56
CA THR A 22 4.71 3.33 -12.93
C THR A 22 4.19 3.81 -14.28
N GLN A 23 3.36 4.86 -14.28
CA GLN A 23 3.05 5.58 -15.52
C GLN A 23 4.22 6.51 -15.86
N ARG A 24 4.71 6.39 -17.10
CA ARG A 24 5.51 7.45 -17.73
C ARG A 24 4.58 8.64 -18.04
N PRO A 25 5.06 9.90 -17.98
CA PRO A 25 4.27 11.04 -18.44
C PRO A 25 4.06 10.93 -19.97
N GLU A 26 2.81 10.92 -20.39
CA GLU A 26 2.45 11.09 -21.80
C GLU A 26 2.69 12.54 -22.22
N THR A 27 3.33 12.71 -23.36
CA THR A 27 3.53 13.99 -24.07
C THR A 27 2.18 14.55 -24.53
N PRO A 28 1.92 15.86 -24.46
CA PRO A 28 0.64 16.43 -24.88
C PRO A 28 0.54 16.51 -26.39
N GLY A 29 -0.49 15.94 -26.95
CA GLY A 29 -0.83 15.99 -28.38
C GLY A 29 -2.32 16.17 -28.62
N ALA A 30 -2.67 17.37 -29.11
CA ALA A 30 -3.78 17.75 -30.01
C ALA A 30 -5.21 17.79 -29.47
N HIS A 31 -5.71 19.02 -29.56
CA HIS A 31 -7.06 19.52 -29.47
C HIS A 31 -8.14 18.76 -30.26
N HIS A 32 -9.32 18.59 -29.66
CA HIS A 32 -10.62 18.76 -30.38
C HIS A 32 -11.67 19.34 -29.44
N SER A 33 -12.33 20.38 -29.97
CA SER A 33 -13.35 21.23 -29.34
C SER A 33 -14.76 20.61 -29.39
N PRO A 34 -15.76 21.20 -28.66
CA PRO A 34 -16.98 20.52 -28.24
C PRO A 34 -18.18 20.83 -29.18
N SER A 35 -19.18 19.96 -29.17
CA SER A 35 -20.50 20.24 -29.74
C SER A 35 -21.59 20.31 -28.67
N ARG A 36 -22.44 21.32 -28.83
CA ARG A 36 -23.54 21.80 -27.97
C ARG A 36 -24.75 20.85 -27.92
N GLY A 37 -25.53 21.01 -26.82
CA GLY A 37 -26.74 20.40 -26.35
C GLY A 37 -27.98 20.35 -27.30
N PRO A 38 -29.18 20.11 -26.79
CA PRO A 38 -30.03 21.12 -26.13
C PRO A 38 -30.96 20.67 -24.97
N THR A 39 -31.28 21.66 -24.13
CA THR A 39 -32.53 22.12 -23.49
C THR A 39 -33.63 21.15 -22.98
N GLU A 40 -34.03 21.45 -21.74
CA GLU A 40 -35.22 21.11 -20.94
C GLU A 40 -36.59 21.37 -21.63
N PRO A 41 -37.78 21.01 -21.03
CA PRO A 41 -38.26 21.48 -19.74
C PRO A 41 -39.32 20.62 -18.98
N GLY A 42 -39.57 20.96 -17.72
CA GLY A 42 -40.91 21.05 -17.13
C GLY A 42 -41.33 20.06 -16.03
N GLY A 43 -41.52 20.56 -14.81
CA GLY A 43 -42.14 19.89 -13.64
C GLY A 43 -43.70 19.91 -13.68
N PRO A 44 -44.48 19.95 -12.57
CA PRO A 44 -44.25 19.59 -11.16
C PRO A 44 -45.36 18.66 -10.57
N GLY A 45 -45.28 18.22 -9.35
CA GLY A 45 -46.46 17.66 -8.64
C GLY A 45 -46.23 16.83 -7.39
N SER A 46 -46.26 17.47 -6.29
CA SER A 46 -47.03 17.25 -5.04
C SER A 46 -47.26 15.81 -4.49
N GLY A 47 -46.83 15.57 -3.25
CA GLY A 47 -47.81 15.25 -2.23
C GLY A 47 -47.60 14.01 -1.36
N LYS A 48 -47.37 14.25 -0.05
CA LYS A 48 -47.79 13.50 1.13
C LYS A 48 -46.84 12.44 1.75
N GLN A 49 -46.32 12.84 2.91
CA GLN A 49 -45.99 12.02 4.09
C GLN A 49 -47.28 11.53 4.80
N PRO A 50 -47.24 10.77 5.92
CA PRO A 50 -46.23 9.92 6.55
C PRO A 50 -46.81 8.58 7.05
N LEU A 51 -45.99 7.69 7.63
CA LEU A 51 -46.33 6.92 8.86
C LEU A 51 -45.31 5.77 9.14
N GLY A 52 -44.87 5.73 10.40
CA GLY A 52 -44.59 4.48 11.09
C GLY A 52 -43.11 4.10 11.33
N VAL A 53 -42.42 4.81 12.24
CA VAL A 53 -41.17 4.32 12.86
C VAL A 53 -41.51 3.33 13.95
N THR A 54 -41.24 2.04 13.73
CA THR A 54 -41.12 1.06 14.79
C THR A 54 -39.63 0.85 15.10
N GLN A 55 -39.23 1.34 16.27
CA GLN A 55 -37.93 1.07 16.85
C GLN A 55 -37.80 -0.40 17.21
N HIS A 56 -36.98 -1.16 16.46
CA HIS A 56 -36.48 -2.44 16.92
C HIS A 56 -35.12 -2.21 17.61
N THR A 57 -35.12 -2.29 18.92
CA THR A 57 -33.91 -2.47 19.75
C THR A 57 -33.27 -3.80 19.41
N PRO A 58 -31.97 -3.85 19.05
CA PRO A 58 -31.27 -5.13 18.87
C PRO A 58 -31.05 -5.75 20.26
N LYS A 59 -31.56 -6.97 20.46
CA LYS A 59 -31.18 -7.81 21.59
C LYS A 59 -29.68 -8.08 21.54
N HIS A 60 -28.96 -7.75 22.60
CA HIS A 60 -27.58 -8.15 22.82
C HIS A 60 -27.47 -9.68 22.80
N SER A 61 -26.99 -10.23 21.72
CA SER A 61 -26.49 -11.59 21.68
C SER A 61 -25.09 -11.64 22.33
N ALA A 62 -24.87 -12.64 23.16
CA ALA A 62 -23.58 -12.89 23.83
C ALA A 62 -22.42 -12.90 22.81
N PRO A 63 -21.21 -12.41 23.17
CA PRO A 63 -20.10 -12.35 22.25
C PRO A 63 -19.67 -13.75 21.81
N ASP A 64 -19.65 -13.96 20.50
CA ASP A 64 -19.20 -15.20 19.87
C ASP A 64 -17.71 -15.40 20.13
N THR A 65 -17.36 -16.30 21.04
CA THR A 65 -15.98 -16.59 21.47
C THR A 65 -15.09 -17.08 20.32
N LYS A 66 -15.66 -17.65 19.25
CA LYS A 66 -14.91 -18.06 18.05
C LYS A 66 -14.43 -16.85 17.25
N ASN A 67 -15.24 -15.81 17.12
CA ASN A 67 -14.85 -14.57 16.42
C ASN A 67 -13.71 -13.83 17.14
N HIS A 68 -13.68 -13.83 18.48
CA HIS A 68 -12.58 -13.21 19.25
C HIS A 68 -11.23 -13.90 19.03
N LYS A 69 -11.21 -15.25 18.96
CA LYS A 69 -9.96 -16.01 18.74
C LYS A 69 -9.37 -15.74 17.36
N TYR A 70 -10.18 -15.72 16.31
CA TYR A 70 -9.73 -15.40 14.95
C TYR A 70 -9.24 -13.95 14.81
N THR A 71 -9.92 -13.01 15.44
CA THR A 71 -9.52 -11.60 15.45
C THR A 71 -8.16 -11.40 16.11
N ASN A 72 -7.91 -12.09 17.24
CA ASN A 72 -6.62 -12.00 17.95
C ASN A 72 -5.47 -12.60 17.14
N ILE A 73 -5.65 -13.77 16.52
CA ILE A 73 -4.62 -14.41 15.68
C ILE A 73 -4.25 -13.50 14.51
N LEU A 74 -5.23 -12.86 13.87
CA LEU A 74 -5.00 -11.94 12.76
C LEU A 74 -4.24 -10.69 13.21
N LEU A 75 -4.57 -10.14 14.38
CA LEU A 75 -3.87 -8.99 14.96
C LEU A 75 -2.41 -9.34 15.30
N GLU A 76 -2.15 -10.49 15.90
CA GLU A 76 -0.78 -10.95 16.20
C GLU A 76 0.03 -11.16 14.92
N ARG A 77 -0.56 -11.73 13.88
CA ARG A 77 0.08 -11.90 12.58
C ARG A 77 0.43 -10.54 11.94
N GLN A 78 -0.46 -9.56 12.02
CA GLN A 78 -0.21 -8.20 11.51
C GLN A 78 0.88 -7.48 12.31
N ARG A 79 0.92 -7.63 13.64
CA ARG A 79 1.98 -7.09 14.49
C ARG A 79 3.34 -7.67 14.14
N ARG A 80 3.42 -8.98 13.90
CA ARG A 80 4.64 -9.65 13.46
C ARG A 80 5.09 -9.14 12.08
N TRP A 81 4.20 -9.04 11.09
CA TRP A 81 4.54 -8.48 9.78
C TRP A 81 5.09 -7.06 9.88
N PHE A 82 4.49 -6.25 10.75
CA PHE A 82 4.96 -4.89 11.00
C PHE A 82 6.38 -4.92 11.58
N LYS A 83 6.61 -5.71 12.63
CA LYS A 83 7.90 -5.81 13.29
C LYS A 83 8.99 -6.32 12.34
N ASP A 84 8.74 -7.42 11.64
CA ASP A 84 9.70 -8.00 10.70
C ASP A 84 10.07 -7.01 9.58
N SER A 85 9.10 -6.24 9.08
CA SER A 85 9.34 -5.23 8.05
C SER A 85 10.10 -4.03 8.62
N PHE A 86 9.76 -3.58 9.82
CA PHE A 86 10.45 -2.49 10.48
C PHE A 86 11.92 -2.84 10.75
N ASP A 87 12.18 -4.02 11.32
CA ASP A 87 13.54 -4.50 11.62
C ASP A 87 14.39 -4.60 10.34
N ASN A 88 13.84 -5.13 9.26
CA ASN A 88 14.53 -5.21 7.97
C ASN A 88 14.87 -3.82 7.42
N LEU A 89 13.91 -2.89 7.41
CA LEU A 89 14.14 -1.52 6.92
C LEU A 89 15.10 -0.77 7.83
N LEU A 90 15.04 -0.96 9.14
CA LEU A 90 15.97 -0.36 10.10
C LEU A 90 17.40 -0.87 9.88
N ALA A 91 17.57 -2.17 9.65
CA ALA A 91 18.88 -2.75 9.36
C ALA A 91 19.48 -2.14 8.07
N ILE A 92 18.66 -1.90 7.03
CA ILE A 92 19.11 -1.21 5.81
C ILE A 92 19.48 0.25 6.13
N ALA A 93 18.62 0.97 6.87
CA ALA A 93 18.86 2.38 7.24
C ALA A 93 20.17 2.58 8.03
N GLN A 94 20.58 1.57 8.79
CA GLN A 94 21.81 1.57 9.61
C GLN A 94 23.03 0.97 8.88
N SER A 95 22.89 0.56 7.63
CA SER A 95 23.94 -0.03 6.82
C SER A 95 24.51 0.95 5.78
N GLN A 96 25.63 0.57 5.16
CA GLN A 96 26.19 1.29 4.00
C GLN A 96 25.24 1.36 2.79
N HIS A 97 24.17 0.54 2.76
CA HIS A 97 23.18 0.53 1.68
C HIS A 97 22.07 1.59 1.86
N SER A 98 22.06 2.31 2.99
CA SER A 98 21.06 3.36 3.27
C SER A 98 20.86 4.34 2.11
N PRO A 99 21.92 4.99 1.56
CA PRO A 99 21.75 5.94 0.46
C PRO A 99 21.28 5.28 -0.83
N ASP A 100 21.82 4.11 -1.18
CA ASP A 100 21.46 3.39 -2.41
C ASP A 100 20.02 2.86 -2.39
N ALA A 101 19.59 2.40 -1.22
CA ALA A 101 18.23 1.91 -1.00
C ALA A 101 17.19 3.04 -0.77
N GLY A 102 17.64 4.25 -0.49
CA GLY A 102 16.74 5.35 -0.12
C GLY A 102 15.96 5.10 1.17
N ILE A 103 16.58 4.38 2.12
CA ILE A 103 16.00 4.07 3.44
C ILE A 103 16.79 4.83 4.50
N MET A 104 16.09 5.67 5.28
CA MET A 104 16.74 6.55 6.24
C MET A 104 15.94 6.69 7.52
N LEU A 105 16.59 7.11 8.61
CA LEU A 105 15.90 7.51 9.84
C LEU A 105 15.23 8.87 9.63
N SER A 106 14.06 9.04 10.20
CA SER A 106 13.30 10.28 10.17
C SER A 106 12.62 10.52 11.52
N SER A 107 12.80 11.71 12.08
CA SER A 107 12.19 12.13 13.34
C SER A 107 11.02 13.06 13.07
N GLY A 108 10.02 13.06 13.95
CA GLY A 108 8.90 13.97 13.79
C GLY A 108 7.77 13.70 14.77
N TRP A 109 6.59 14.15 14.40
CA TRP A 109 5.42 14.16 15.27
C TRP A 109 4.20 13.55 14.62
N GLN A 110 3.46 12.78 15.41
CA GLN A 110 2.08 12.42 15.11
C GLN A 110 1.18 13.16 16.09
N ILE A 111 0.30 13.99 15.57
CA ILE A 111 -0.56 14.91 16.33
C ILE A 111 -2.03 14.53 16.20
N PHE A 112 -2.83 14.83 17.19
CA PHE A 112 -4.23 14.42 17.26
C PHE A 112 -5.07 15.60 17.79
N LYS A 113 -6.18 15.91 17.14
CA LYS A 113 -7.13 16.92 17.59
C LYS A 113 -7.81 16.55 18.91
N GLU A 114 -8.07 15.25 19.09
CA GLU A 114 -8.57 14.70 20.34
C GLU A 114 -7.57 13.70 20.92
N VAL A 115 -7.58 13.56 22.23
CA VAL A 115 -6.70 12.58 22.90
C VAL A 115 -7.14 11.18 22.51
N PRO A 116 -6.28 10.37 21.87
CA PRO A 116 -6.65 9.03 21.45
C PRO A 116 -6.86 8.11 22.66
N THR A 117 -7.81 7.18 22.55
CA THR A 117 -8.07 6.16 23.58
C THR A 117 -6.81 5.33 23.86
N ASN A 118 -6.06 4.97 22.81
CA ASN A 118 -4.79 4.29 22.95
C ASN A 118 -3.63 5.26 22.74
N ARG A 119 -3.03 5.73 23.84
CA ARG A 119 -1.89 6.66 23.83
C ARG A 119 -0.55 5.98 23.54
N LYS A 120 -0.48 4.66 23.73
CA LYS A 120 0.71 3.85 23.47
C LYS A 120 0.35 2.76 22.44
N PRO A 121 0.44 3.05 21.13
CA PRO A 121 0.13 2.08 20.10
C PRO A 121 1.13 0.92 20.09
N PHE A 122 0.74 -0.25 19.55
CA PHE A 122 1.57 -1.47 19.58
C PHE A 122 2.96 -1.32 18.94
N TRP A 123 3.10 -0.38 18.02
CA TRP A 123 4.36 -0.10 17.33
C TRP A 123 5.29 0.84 18.10
N SER A 124 4.83 1.43 19.19
CA SER A 124 5.62 2.41 19.98
C SER A 124 6.92 1.84 20.52
N ASP A 125 6.97 0.54 20.78
CA ASP A 125 8.15 -0.13 21.31
C ASP A 125 9.17 -0.50 20.20
N PHE A 126 8.82 -0.31 18.93
CA PHE A 126 9.70 -0.59 17.80
C PHE A 126 10.45 0.64 17.32
N VAL A 127 9.82 1.81 17.43
CA VAL A 127 10.43 3.08 17.00
C VAL A 127 11.35 3.66 18.08
N THR A 128 12.29 4.49 17.66
CA THR A 128 13.29 5.06 18.58
C THR A 128 12.75 6.30 19.28
N GLY A 129 12.94 6.37 20.61
CA GLY A 129 12.64 7.58 21.39
C GLY A 129 11.16 7.94 21.44
N PHE A 130 10.26 6.94 21.35
CA PHE A 130 8.82 7.19 21.46
C PHE A 130 8.46 7.85 22.79
N ARG A 131 7.77 8.97 22.71
CA ARG A 131 7.25 9.71 23.88
C ARG A 131 6.03 10.54 23.51
N THR A 132 5.27 10.93 24.52
CA THR A 132 4.28 11.99 24.37
C THR A 132 5.00 13.33 24.19
N MET A 133 4.47 14.21 23.36
CA MET A 133 4.95 15.58 23.23
C MET A 133 4.72 16.35 24.55
N THR A 134 5.66 17.23 24.86
CA THR A 134 5.50 18.18 25.96
C THR A 134 4.45 19.25 25.60
N ASP A 135 3.88 19.93 26.60
CA ASP A 135 2.97 21.05 26.36
C ASP A 135 3.64 22.18 25.55
N GLY A 136 4.95 22.38 25.74
CA GLY A 136 5.72 23.35 24.99
C GLY A 136 5.81 23.02 23.49
N GLU A 137 6.03 21.74 23.16
CA GLU A 137 6.06 21.26 21.78
C GLU A 137 4.66 21.32 21.13
N LEU A 138 3.62 20.99 21.91
CA LEU A 138 2.23 20.98 21.43
C LEU A 138 1.71 22.38 21.08
N LYS A 139 2.26 23.46 21.71
CA LYS A 139 1.92 24.86 21.36
C LYS A 139 2.13 25.18 19.87
N ARG A 140 2.98 24.46 19.18
CA ARG A 140 3.15 24.57 17.72
C ARG A 140 1.89 24.16 16.94
N PHE A 141 1.04 23.35 17.53
CA PHE A 141 -0.16 22.78 16.92
C PHE A 141 -1.41 23.13 17.74
N PRO A 142 -1.86 24.40 17.75
CA PRO A 142 -2.87 24.90 18.69
C PRO A 142 -4.24 24.20 18.57
N ASP A 143 -4.54 23.62 17.42
CA ASP A 143 -5.79 22.88 17.17
C ASP A 143 -5.73 21.41 17.64
N HIS A 144 -4.59 20.97 18.25
CA HIS A 144 -4.36 19.59 18.64
C HIS A 144 -4.17 19.47 20.15
N LYS A 145 -4.80 18.46 20.73
CA LYS A 145 -4.80 18.21 22.20
C LYS A 145 -3.79 17.16 22.64
N PHE A 146 -3.21 16.44 21.69
CA PHE A 146 -2.27 15.35 21.98
C PHE A 146 -1.27 15.18 20.84
N GLY A 147 -0.05 14.79 21.17
CA GLY A 147 0.98 14.49 20.22
C GLY A 147 1.95 13.44 20.72
N GLN A 148 2.57 12.75 19.76
CA GLN A 148 3.62 11.75 19.95
C GLN A 148 4.85 12.17 19.14
N ALA A 149 6.03 12.08 19.75
CA ALA A 149 7.31 12.33 19.12
C ALA A 149 8.12 11.04 19.08
N PHE A 150 8.72 10.74 17.93
CA PHE A 150 9.54 9.54 17.76
C PHE A 150 10.40 9.64 16.49
N THR A 151 11.41 8.76 16.42
CA THR A 151 12.21 8.53 15.23
C THR A 151 11.83 7.17 14.64
N THR A 152 11.59 7.13 13.36
CA THR A 152 11.18 5.93 12.62
C THR A 152 11.99 5.80 11.32
N VAL A 153 11.71 4.76 10.56
CA VAL A 153 12.32 4.53 9.25
C VAL A 153 11.45 5.16 8.18
N LYS A 154 12.06 5.88 7.27
CA LYS A 154 11.47 6.40 6.05
C LYS A 154 12.00 5.64 4.85
N CYS A 155 11.12 5.31 3.93
CA CYS A 155 11.41 4.65 2.66
C CYS A 155 11.07 5.59 1.49
N GLU A 156 12.07 5.95 0.68
CA GLU A 156 11.86 6.64 -0.59
C GLU A 156 11.63 5.58 -1.69
N CYS A 157 10.37 5.28 -1.98
CA CYS A 157 10.00 4.17 -2.88
C CYS A 157 10.57 4.31 -4.30
N SER A 158 10.78 5.54 -4.78
CA SER A 158 11.41 5.80 -6.09
C SER A 158 12.84 5.32 -6.17
N THR A 159 13.52 5.21 -5.04
CA THR A 159 14.89 4.67 -4.93
C THR A 159 14.88 3.21 -4.49
N TYR A 160 14.00 2.87 -3.53
CA TYR A 160 13.97 1.53 -2.95
C TYR A 160 13.56 0.43 -3.93
N LEU A 161 12.57 0.68 -4.77
CA LEU A 161 12.08 -0.33 -5.71
C LEU A 161 13.13 -0.69 -6.79
N PRO A 162 13.82 0.28 -7.46
CA PRO A 162 14.92 -0.03 -8.35
C PRO A 162 16.08 -0.77 -7.67
N TRP A 163 16.41 -0.41 -6.42
CA TRP A 163 17.45 -1.10 -5.65
C TRP A 163 17.07 -2.55 -5.36
N LEU A 164 15.82 -2.83 -5.01
CA LEU A 164 15.33 -4.21 -4.84
C LEU A 164 15.37 -5.00 -6.15
N GLU A 165 14.95 -4.40 -7.26
CA GLU A 165 14.97 -5.03 -8.58
C GLU A 165 16.40 -5.37 -9.00
N GLU A 166 17.36 -4.47 -8.79
CA GLU A 166 18.75 -4.73 -9.08
C GLU A 166 19.30 -5.92 -8.28
N ARG A 167 19.00 -5.98 -6.98
CA ARG A 167 19.38 -7.13 -6.14
C ARG A 167 18.76 -8.42 -6.60
N PHE A 168 17.49 -8.39 -7.00
CA PHE A 168 16.78 -9.55 -7.53
C PHE A 168 17.45 -10.05 -8.82
N ARG A 169 17.80 -9.14 -9.75
CA ARG A 169 18.51 -9.48 -10.99
C ARG A 169 19.91 -10.02 -10.72
N LYS A 170 20.66 -9.42 -9.79
CA LYS A 170 22.00 -9.91 -9.36
C LYS A 170 21.92 -11.32 -8.74
N ALA A 171 20.81 -11.66 -8.12
CA ALA A 171 20.56 -13.01 -7.58
C ALA A 171 20.10 -14.01 -8.68
N GLY A 172 20.12 -13.66 -9.96
CA GLY A 172 19.72 -14.50 -11.09
C GLY A 172 18.24 -14.41 -11.46
N GLY A 173 17.47 -13.53 -10.80
CA GLY A 173 16.08 -13.29 -11.13
C GLY A 173 15.90 -12.59 -12.48
N ARG A 174 14.81 -12.89 -13.17
CA ARG A 174 14.44 -12.25 -14.45
C ARG A 174 13.19 -11.40 -14.23
N VAL A 175 13.17 -10.21 -14.82
CA VAL A 175 12.02 -9.29 -14.82
C VAL A 175 11.56 -9.10 -16.25
N GLU A 176 10.32 -9.45 -16.52
CA GLU A 176 9.66 -9.30 -17.80
C GLU A 176 8.48 -8.34 -17.68
N GLN A 177 8.39 -7.39 -18.58
CA GLN A 177 7.29 -6.45 -18.64
C GLN A 177 6.24 -6.90 -19.64
N ARG A 178 5.16 -7.52 -19.14
CA ARG A 178 4.00 -7.91 -19.97
C ARG A 178 2.70 -7.82 -19.18
N LYS A 179 1.59 -7.75 -19.90
CA LYS A 179 0.27 -7.88 -19.30
C LYS A 179 -0.09 -9.37 -19.20
N VAL A 180 -0.43 -9.83 -17.99
CA VAL A 180 -0.99 -11.16 -17.75
C VAL A 180 -2.49 -11.04 -17.62
N ASN A 181 -3.26 -11.71 -18.48
CA ASN A 181 -4.72 -11.67 -18.47
C ASN A 181 -5.32 -12.85 -17.69
N SER A 182 -4.58 -13.96 -17.56
CA SER A 182 -4.96 -15.15 -16.83
C SER A 182 -3.75 -15.86 -16.24
N LEU A 183 -3.88 -16.48 -15.07
CA LEU A 183 -2.84 -17.32 -14.49
C LEU A 183 -2.54 -18.57 -15.35
N GLN A 184 -3.46 -18.97 -16.24
CA GLN A 184 -3.25 -20.06 -17.18
C GLN A 184 -2.08 -19.80 -18.12
N GLU A 185 -1.82 -18.54 -18.53
CA GLU A 185 -0.69 -18.15 -19.37
C GLU A 185 0.68 -18.47 -18.73
N LEU A 186 0.71 -18.64 -17.43
CA LEU A 186 1.93 -18.90 -16.65
C LEU A 186 2.14 -20.39 -16.37
N SER A 187 1.06 -21.17 -16.40
CA SER A 187 1.07 -22.57 -15.95
C SER A 187 1.98 -23.48 -16.73
N ASP A 188 2.23 -23.21 -18.04
CA ASP A 188 3.09 -24.03 -18.88
C ASP A 188 4.59 -23.76 -18.65
N SER A 189 4.90 -22.55 -18.14
CA SER A 189 6.28 -22.10 -17.99
C SER A 189 6.79 -22.18 -16.55
N PHE A 190 5.89 -22.25 -15.57
CA PHE A 190 6.24 -22.19 -14.14
C PHE A 190 5.59 -23.30 -13.35
N ASP A 191 6.32 -23.83 -12.37
CA ASP A 191 5.84 -24.92 -11.51
C ASP A 191 4.96 -24.42 -10.37
N PHE A 192 5.12 -23.16 -9.97
CA PHE A 192 4.26 -22.47 -9.01
C PHE A 192 4.19 -20.98 -9.34
N ILE A 193 3.18 -20.29 -8.78
CA ILE A 193 2.95 -18.87 -9.04
C ILE A 193 2.86 -18.15 -7.68
N VAL A 194 3.53 -17.00 -7.56
CA VAL A 194 3.30 -16.05 -6.46
C VAL A 194 2.55 -14.85 -7.00
N ASN A 195 1.30 -14.73 -6.61
CA ASN A 195 0.42 -13.66 -7.06
C ASN A 195 0.53 -12.43 -6.14
N CYS A 196 1.24 -11.40 -6.60
CA CYS A 196 1.38 -10.09 -5.97
C CYS A 196 0.70 -8.98 -6.78
N SER A 197 -0.33 -9.29 -7.57
CA SER A 197 -0.91 -8.39 -8.58
C SER A 197 -1.77 -7.24 -8.03
N GLY A 198 -1.91 -7.11 -6.71
CA GLY A 198 -2.66 -6.00 -6.11
C GLY A 198 -4.10 -5.91 -6.62
N LEU A 199 -4.48 -4.77 -7.23
CA LEU A 199 -5.81 -4.58 -7.83
C LEU A 199 -6.09 -5.56 -8.99
N GLY A 200 -5.06 -6.02 -9.68
CA GLY A 200 -5.18 -7.01 -10.75
C GLY A 200 -5.72 -8.36 -10.27
N SER A 201 -5.58 -8.68 -9.00
CA SER A 201 -6.13 -9.90 -8.41
C SER A 201 -7.66 -9.98 -8.51
N LYS A 202 -8.36 -8.84 -8.62
CA LYS A 202 -9.80 -8.82 -8.87
C LYS A 202 -10.16 -9.57 -10.17
N GLN A 203 -9.36 -9.40 -11.21
CA GLN A 203 -9.56 -10.06 -12.50
C GLN A 203 -8.87 -11.43 -12.55
N LEU A 204 -7.58 -11.51 -12.12
CA LEU A 204 -6.77 -12.71 -12.30
C LEU A 204 -7.25 -13.93 -11.49
N VAL A 205 -7.81 -13.69 -10.31
CA VAL A 205 -8.28 -14.76 -9.41
C VAL A 205 -9.69 -14.54 -8.90
N GLY A 206 -10.46 -13.61 -9.51
CA GLY A 206 -11.87 -13.38 -9.17
C GLY A 206 -12.09 -12.80 -7.77
N ASP A 207 -11.10 -12.16 -7.16
CA ASP A 207 -11.24 -11.63 -5.79
C ASP A 207 -12.02 -10.31 -5.77
N ALA A 208 -13.33 -10.41 -5.59
CA ALA A 208 -14.24 -9.26 -5.50
C ALA A 208 -13.97 -8.37 -4.27
N SER A 209 -13.24 -8.87 -3.27
CA SER A 209 -12.94 -8.12 -2.03
C SER A 209 -11.87 -7.06 -2.24
N VAL A 210 -11.16 -7.06 -3.37
CA VAL A 210 -10.13 -6.07 -3.70
C VAL A 210 -10.77 -4.81 -4.27
N TYR A 211 -10.42 -3.66 -3.72
CA TYR A 211 -10.90 -2.36 -4.17
C TYR A 211 -9.81 -1.29 -4.08
N PRO A 212 -9.87 -0.24 -4.89
CA PRO A 212 -8.92 0.86 -4.82
C PRO A 212 -9.26 1.80 -3.66
N VAL A 213 -8.21 2.37 -3.07
CA VAL A 213 -8.33 3.59 -2.26
C VAL A 213 -7.45 4.65 -2.91
N ARG A 214 -8.08 5.56 -3.65
CA ARG A 214 -7.39 6.62 -4.37
C ARG A 214 -6.71 7.56 -3.39
N GLY A 215 -5.47 7.93 -3.69
CA GLY A 215 -4.70 8.90 -2.95
C GLY A 215 -3.98 9.86 -3.86
N GLN A 216 -4.22 11.16 -3.64
CA GLN A 216 -3.47 12.24 -4.28
C GLN A 216 -2.48 12.82 -3.28
N VAL A 217 -1.28 13.15 -3.76
CA VAL A 217 -0.21 13.80 -3.00
C VAL A 217 0.49 14.84 -3.85
N LEU A 218 1.17 15.77 -3.20
CA LEU A 218 2.02 16.76 -3.86
C LEU A 218 3.46 16.55 -3.44
N LYS A 219 4.38 16.77 -4.37
CA LYS A 219 5.80 16.94 -4.10
C LYS A 219 6.11 18.43 -4.12
N VAL A 220 6.72 18.95 -3.07
CA VAL A 220 7.05 20.36 -2.95
C VAL A 220 8.55 20.56 -2.66
N ASP A 221 9.07 21.68 -3.12
CA ASP A 221 10.42 22.13 -2.82
C ASP A 221 10.40 22.89 -1.49
N ALA A 222 10.81 22.22 -0.42
CA ALA A 222 10.84 22.76 0.93
C ALA A 222 12.02 22.15 1.73
N PRO A 223 13.28 22.37 1.31
CA PRO A 223 14.46 21.72 1.88
C PRO A 223 14.71 22.09 3.36
N TRP A 224 14.11 23.16 3.85
CA TRP A 224 14.16 23.56 5.26
C TRP A 224 13.32 22.66 6.19
N LEU A 225 12.45 21.82 5.65
CA LEU A 225 11.64 20.86 6.44
C LEU A 225 12.42 19.56 6.59
N THR A 226 12.73 19.20 7.83
CA THR A 226 13.54 18.02 8.17
C THR A 226 12.77 17.01 9.02
N HIS A 227 11.68 17.43 9.66
CA HIS A 227 10.86 16.60 10.53
C HIS A 227 9.54 16.24 9.85
N PHE A 228 9.10 14.99 10.00
CA PHE A 228 7.77 14.65 9.54
C PHE A 228 6.70 15.16 10.49
N ILE A 229 5.54 15.50 9.94
CA ILE A 229 4.32 15.81 10.67
C ILE A 229 3.21 14.93 10.11
N ARG A 230 2.47 14.26 10.97
CA ARG A 230 1.31 13.46 10.60
C ARG A 230 0.15 13.78 11.51
N ASP A 231 -0.99 14.16 10.95
CA ASP A 231 -2.24 14.31 11.69
C ASP A 231 -2.93 12.94 11.86
N GLY A 232 -3.54 12.72 13.00
CA GLY A 232 -4.37 11.57 13.31
C GLY A 232 -5.63 11.42 12.44
N ASP A 233 -5.96 12.42 11.61
CA ASP A 233 -7.02 12.38 10.61
C ASP A 233 -6.76 11.36 9.47
N GLY A 234 -5.52 10.84 9.38
CA GLY A 234 -5.07 9.84 8.40
C GLY A 234 -4.93 10.37 6.97
N LYS A 235 -5.14 11.67 6.73
CA LYS A 235 -5.04 12.32 5.40
C LYS A 235 -4.00 13.43 5.36
N THR A 236 -3.73 14.12 6.48
CA THR A 236 -2.84 15.28 6.50
C THR A 236 -1.48 14.86 7.01
N TYR A 237 -0.46 15.02 6.17
CA TYR A 237 0.91 14.69 6.51
C TYR A 237 1.93 15.48 5.67
N ILE A 238 3.09 15.67 6.23
CA ILE A 238 4.27 16.31 5.63
C ILE A 238 5.43 15.34 5.85
N TYR A 239 5.97 14.79 4.77
CA TYR A 239 7.06 13.80 4.82
C TYR A 239 8.27 14.31 4.02
N PRO A 240 9.29 14.88 4.68
CA PRO A 240 10.55 15.24 4.03
C PRO A 240 11.19 14.05 3.36
N GLY A 241 11.60 14.17 2.10
CA GLY A 241 12.29 13.18 1.28
C GLY A 241 13.74 13.55 1.01
N ILE A 242 14.40 12.75 0.16
CA ILE A 242 15.77 13.03 -0.26
C ILE A 242 15.82 14.28 -1.15
N HIS A 243 14.89 14.40 -2.10
CA HIS A 243 14.89 15.45 -3.12
C HIS A 243 13.70 16.40 -3.04
N SER A 244 12.69 16.08 -2.25
CA SER A 244 11.47 16.86 -2.13
C SER A 244 10.70 16.47 -0.89
N VAL A 245 9.78 17.31 -0.46
CA VAL A 245 8.85 17.00 0.62
C VAL A 245 7.54 16.50 0.02
N THR A 246 7.05 15.36 0.48
CA THR A 246 5.71 14.86 0.13
C THR A 246 4.71 15.43 1.11
N ILE A 247 3.72 16.15 0.60
CA ILE A 247 2.58 16.59 1.39
C ILE A 247 1.31 15.91 0.89
N GLY A 248 0.44 15.56 1.82
CA GLY A 248 -0.73 14.78 1.46
C GLY A 248 -1.78 14.78 2.53
N GLY A 249 -2.83 14.14 2.24
CA GLY A 249 -3.20 13.51 0.97
C GLY A 249 -4.70 13.28 0.93
N THR A 250 -5.11 12.35 0.08
CA THR A 250 -6.51 11.92 0.06
C THR A 250 -6.67 10.43 0.36
N ARG A 251 -7.88 10.04 0.70
CA ARG A 251 -8.27 8.65 0.94
C ARG A 251 -9.72 8.48 0.46
N GLN A 252 -9.87 8.10 -0.82
CA GLN A 252 -11.15 7.98 -1.48
C GLN A 252 -11.38 6.51 -1.85
N GLU A 253 -12.24 5.84 -1.10
CA GLU A 253 -12.53 4.41 -1.25
C GLU A 253 -13.40 4.18 -2.49
N GLY A 254 -13.07 3.16 -3.28
CA GLY A 254 -13.80 2.81 -4.50
C GLY A 254 -13.54 3.73 -5.69
N ASP A 255 -12.76 4.78 -5.54
CA ASP A 255 -12.45 5.71 -6.63
C ASP A 255 -11.29 5.16 -7.49
N TRP A 256 -11.57 4.95 -8.78
CA TRP A 256 -10.64 4.42 -9.79
C TRP A 256 -9.95 5.49 -10.62
N ARG A 257 -10.28 6.78 -10.42
CA ARG A 257 -9.72 7.88 -11.20
C ARG A 257 -8.21 8.02 -10.97
N LEU A 258 -7.45 8.14 -12.04
CA LEU A 258 -5.99 8.31 -12.01
C LEU A 258 -5.54 9.74 -12.30
N HIS A 259 -6.46 10.62 -12.73
CA HIS A 259 -6.12 12.02 -12.97
C HIS A 259 -6.08 12.82 -11.66
N VAL A 260 -5.28 13.88 -11.70
CA VAL A 260 -5.19 14.86 -10.62
C VAL A 260 -6.53 15.61 -10.52
N ASP A 261 -6.99 15.83 -9.29
CA ASP A 261 -8.17 16.62 -8.97
C ASP A 261 -7.74 17.94 -8.31
N LYS A 262 -8.15 19.07 -8.89
CA LYS A 262 -7.76 20.38 -8.37
C LYS A 262 -8.29 20.66 -6.97
N GLY A 263 -9.50 20.22 -6.66
CA GLY A 263 -10.06 20.37 -5.31
C GLY A 263 -9.28 19.60 -4.24
N ASP A 264 -8.78 18.38 -4.60
CA ASP A 264 -7.89 17.62 -3.74
C ASP A 264 -6.55 18.34 -3.54
N THR A 265 -5.97 18.92 -4.61
CA THR A 265 -4.74 19.74 -4.56
C THR A 265 -4.90 20.92 -3.62
N ASP A 266 -5.93 21.74 -3.83
CA ASP A 266 -6.19 22.93 -3.01
C ASP A 266 -6.43 22.53 -1.53
N GLY A 267 -7.17 21.45 -1.30
CA GLY A 267 -7.42 20.92 0.03
C GLY A 267 -6.17 20.39 0.75
N ILE A 268 -5.24 19.77 0.02
CA ILE A 268 -3.95 19.31 0.58
C ILE A 268 -3.10 20.50 0.97
N LEU A 269 -2.95 21.48 0.08
CA LEU A 269 -2.18 22.70 0.34
C LEU A 269 -2.72 23.46 1.57
N ASP A 270 -4.02 23.63 1.66
CA ASP A 270 -4.67 24.31 2.77
C ASP A 270 -4.42 23.59 4.11
N ARG A 271 -4.69 22.29 4.18
CA ARG A 271 -4.48 21.51 5.43
C ARG A 271 -3.02 21.46 5.87
N CYS A 272 -2.11 21.21 4.94
CA CYS A 272 -0.68 21.12 5.25
C CYS A 272 -0.10 22.48 5.62
N SER A 273 -0.53 23.58 4.96
CA SER A 273 -0.07 24.94 5.29
C SER A 273 -0.60 25.44 6.64
N ARG A 274 -1.68 24.88 7.16
CA ARG A 274 -2.11 25.14 8.56
C ARG A 274 -1.20 24.50 9.58
N LEU A 275 -0.67 23.31 9.30
CA LEU A 275 0.28 22.64 10.19
C LEU A 275 1.69 23.23 10.08
N GLU A 276 2.07 23.62 8.88
CA GLU A 276 3.40 24.17 8.57
C GLU A 276 3.25 25.40 7.65
N PRO A 277 3.14 26.61 8.20
CA PRO A 277 2.87 27.82 7.43
C PRO A 277 3.92 28.16 6.37
N SER A 278 5.18 27.71 6.55
CA SER A 278 6.25 27.92 5.58
C SER A 278 5.97 27.26 4.22
N LEU A 279 5.10 26.26 4.15
CA LEU A 279 4.67 25.62 2.92
C LEU A 279 3.95 26.57 1.95
N LYS A 280 3.42 27.71 2.42
CA LYS A 280 2.87 28.76 1.54
C LYS A 280 3.92 29.36 0.59
N LYS A 281 5.20 29.21 0.91
CA LYS A 281 6.34 29.66 0.07
C LYS A 281 6.94 28.51 -0.75
N ALA A 282 6.54 27.26 -0.50
CA ALA A 282 7.08 26.11 -1.19
C ALA A 282 6.55 26.02 -2.62
N LYS A 283 7.42 25.76 -3.58
CA LYS A 283 7.03 25.49 -4.97
C LYS A 283 6.50 24.07 -5.09
N VAL A 284 5.33 23.88 -5.70
CA VAL A 284 4.85 22.56 -6.10
C VAL A 284 5.68 22.08 -7.28
N LEU A 285 6.34 20.94 -7.12
CA LEU A 285 7.19 20.31 -8.13
C LEU A 285 6.39 19.36 -9.01
N SER A 286 5.51 18.57 -8.39
CA SER A 286 4.64 17.63 -9.10
C SER A 286 3.45 17.21 -8.24
N GLU A 287 2.42 16.73 -8.91
CA GLU A 287 1.24 16.11 -8.33
C GLU A 287 1.19 14.65 -8.74
N TRP A 288 0.76 13.79 -7.85
CA TRP A 288 0.71 12.35 -8.12
C TRP A 288 -0.56 11.73 -7.55
N VAL A 289 -1.12 10.81 -8.32
CA VAL A 289 -2.29 10.02 -7.93
C VAL A 289 -1.94 8.54 -7.99
N GLY A 290 -2.34 7.80 -6.97
CA GLY A 290 -2.19 6.34 -6.95
C GLY A 290 -3.40 5.65 -6.35
N LEU A 291 -3.60 4.40 -6.75
CA LEU A 291 -4.65 3.52 -6.24
C LEU A 291 -4.05 2.51 -5.29
N ARG A 292 -4.32 2.65 -3.99
CA ARG A 292 -3.88 1.68 -3.00
C ARG A 292 -4.70 0.41 -3.15
N PRO A 293 -4.09 -0.77 -3.34
CA PRO A 293 -4.81 -2.04 -3.49
C PRO A 293 -5.31 -2.51 -2.13
N SER A 294 -6.53 -2.10 -1.79
CA SER A 294 -7.11 -2.37 -0.48
C SER A 294 -7.96 -3.63 -0.47
N ARG A 295 -7.99 -4.28 0.66
CA ARG A 295 -8.82 -5.41 1.04
C ARG A 295 -9.05 -5.32 2.54
N ARG A 296 -10.13 -5.92 3.07
CA ARG A 296 -10.39 -5.93 4.52
C ARG A 296 -9.18 -6.44 5.31
N ASN A 297 -8.58 -7.53 4.83
CA ASN A 297 -7.33 -8.09 5.34
C ASN A 297 -6.43 -8.44 4.16
N PRO A 298 -5.10 -8.27 4.25
CA PRO A 298 -4.19 -8.78 3.24
C PRO A 298 -4.41 -10.27 3.01
N ARG A 299 -4.38 -10.70 1.74
CA ARG A 299 -4.43 -12.10 1.37
C ARG A 299 -3.01 -12.65 1.32
N VAL A 300 -2.61 -13.41 2.33
CA VAL A 300 -1.33 -14.10 2.40
C VAL A 300 -1.63 -15.56 2.70
N GLU A 301 -1.87 -16.34 1.65
CA GLU A 301 -2.30 -17.74 1.71
C GLU A 301 -1.95 -18.49 0.43
N ARG A 302 -2.05 -19.81 0.43
CA ARG A 302 -1.84 -20.64 -0.75
C ARG A 302 -3.12 -21.39 -1.12
N GLU A 303 -3.26 -21.67 -2.41
CA GLU A 303 -4.28 -22.54 -2.96
C GLU A 303 -3.72 -23.35 -4.15
N TRP A 304 -4.39 -24.42 -4.49
CA TRP A 304 -4.09 -25.21 -5.67
C TRP A 304 -5.15 -24.93 -6.73
N LEU A 305 -4.73 -24.48 -7.90
CA LEU A 305 -5.63 -24.18 -9.01
C LEU A 305 -5.46 -25.19 -10.13
N GLN A 306 -6.58 -25.63 -10.73
CA GLN A 306 -6.59 -26.42 -11.94
C GLN A 306 -6.33 -25.48 -13.13
N LEU A 307 -5.12 -25.48 -13.67
CA LEU A 307 -4.70 -24.64 -14.79
C LEU A 307 -4.22 -25.56 -15.91
N GLN A 308 -4.83 -25.45 -17.12
CA GLN A 308 -4.48 -26.23 -18.31
C GLN A 308 -4.28 -27.74 -18.04
N GLY A 309 -5.19 -28.36 -17.27
CA GLY A 309 -5.15 -29.79 -17.00
C GLY A 309 -4.17 -30.24 -15.90
N ARG A 310 -3.43 -29.32 -15.26
CA ARG A 310 -2.53 -29.61 -14.13
C ARG A 310 -2.89 -28.81 -12.88
N MET A 311 -2.60 -29.37 -11.71
CA MET A 311 -2.70 -28.66 -10.43
C MET A 311 -1.45 -27.82 -10.21
N VAL A 312 -1.62 -26.50 -10.13
CA VAL A 312 -0.54 -25.53 -9.94
C VAL A 312 -0.73 -24.84 -8.59
N PRO A 313 0.28 -24.86 -7.70
CA PRO A 313 0.19 -24.12 -6.45
C PRO A 313 0.35 -22.61 -6.69
N VAL A 314 -0.56 -21.83 -6.12
CA VAL A 314 -0.56 -20.38 -6.19
C VAL A 314 -0.47 -19.83 -4.78
N VAL A 315 0.53 -19.02 -4.51
CA VAL A 315 0.70 -18.29 -3.26
C VAL A 315 0.27 -16.84 -3.48
N HIS A 316 -0.68 -16.36 -2.72
CA HIS A 316 -1.19 -15.00 -2.78
C HIS A 316 -0.48 -14.10 -1.76
N ASN A 317 -0.09 -12.89 -2.18
CA ASN A 317 0.46 -11.86 -1.30
C ASN A 317 0.04 -10.48 -1.81
N TYR A 318 -1.19 -10.05 -1.50
CA TYR A 318 -1.75 -8.78 -1.97
C TYR A 318 -2.83 -8.20 -1.03
N GLY A 319 -3.33 -7.02 -1.36
CA GLY A 319 -4.43 -6.39 -0.63
C GLY A 319 -4.01 -5.58 0.60
N HIS A 320 -2.77 -5.09 0.62
CA HIS A 320 -2.16 -4.38 1.77
C HIS A 320 -2.66 -2.95 1.96
N GLY A 321 -3.40 -2.38 1.01
CA GLY A 321 -3.91 -1.01 1.08
C GLY A 321 -2.80 0.03 1.26
N GLY A 322 -3.01 0.95 2.20
CA GLY A 322 -2.03 2.00 2.53
C GLY A 322 -0.84 1.51 3.37
N TRP A 323 -0.82 0.24 3.79
CA TRP A 323 0.22 -0.33 4.65
C TRP A 323 1.27 -1.15 3.87
N GLY A 324 1.21 -1.15 2.53
CA GLY A 324 2.04 -1.99 1.68
C GLY A 324 3.50 -2.00 2.08
N VAL A 325 4.19 -0.87 2.05
CA VAL A 325 5.62 -0.76 2.42
C VAL A 325 5.85 -1.15 3.88
N THR A 326 4.93 -0.76 4.78
CA THR A 326 5.05 -0.96 6.23
C THR A 326 5.06 -2.44 6.64
N ILE A 327 4.41 -3.32 5.86
CA ILE A 327 4.30 -4.75 6.20
C ILE A 327 4.84 -5.67 5.08
N ALA A 328 5.45 -5.11 4.02
CA ALA A 328 5.86 -5.85 2.83
C ALA A 328 6.81 -6.99 3.13
N TRP A 329 7.85 -6.74 3.92
CA TRP A 329 8.86 -7.76 4.22
C TRP A 329 8.26 -8.91 5.06
N GLY A 330 7.50 -8.59 6.11
CA GLY A 330 6.85 -9.58 6.94
C GLY A 330 5.87 -10.47 6.17
N THR A 331 5.07 -9.88 5.25
CA THR A 331 4.18 -10.67 4.38
C THR A 331 4.95 -11.49 3.35
N ALA A 332 6.11 -10.98 2.88
CA ALA A 332 6.97 -11.73 1.96
C ALA A 332 7.61 -12.94 2.64
N LEU A 333 7.99 -12.84 3.93
CA LEU A 333 8.49 -13.99 4.70
C LEU A 333 7.42 -15.08 4.85
N ASP A 334 6.18 -14.70 5.15
CA ASP A 334 5.07 -15.66 5.20
C ASP A 334 4.81 -16.29 3.82
N ALA A 335 4.81 -15.49 2.75
CA ALA A 335 4.63 -16.01 1.39
C ALA A 335 5.76 -16.98 1.02
N LEU A 336 7.01 -16.69 1.39
CA LEU A 336 8.15 -17.59 1.18
C LEU A 336 7.96 -18.92 1.90
N GLU A 337 7.45 -18.90 3.14
CA GLU A 337 7.19 -20.15 3.87
C GLU A 337 6.08 -20.97 3.19
N LEU A 338 5.04 -20.32 2.69
CA LEU A 338 3.99 -20.99 1.90
C LEU A 338 4.54 -21.60 0.60
N VAL A 339 5.47 -20.91 -0.08
CA VAL A 339 6.19 -21.47 -1.25
C VAL A 339 6.98 -22.70 -0.87
N ARG A 340 7.72 -22.66 0.26
CA ARG A 340 8.48 -23.82 0.75
C ARG A 340 7.58 -25.03 1.04
N GLN A 341 6.38 -24.80 1.58
CA GLN A 341 5.40 -25.84 1.81
C GLN A 341 4.90 -26.43 0.48
N CYS A 342 4.57 -25.58 -0.52
CA CYS A 342 4.20 -26.04 -1.85
C CYS A 342 5.29 -26.91 -2.47
N LEU A 343 6.55 -26.49 -2.41
CA LEU A 343 7.68 -27.26 -2.95
C LEU A 343 7.87 -28.62 -2.29
N LYS A 344 7.56 -28.77 -0.99
CA LYS A 344 7.60 -30.06 -0.29
C LYS A 344 6.49 -31.03 -0.77
N GLU A 345 5.32 -30.48 -1.11
CA GLU A 345 4.13 -31.22 -1.53
C GLU A 345 4.11 -31.57 -3.03
N MET A 346 4.91 -30.87 -3.84
CA MET A 346 5.03 -31.16 -5.28
C MET A 346 5.68 -32.53 -5.54
N PRO A 347 5.24 -33.27 -6.55
CA PRO A 347 5.87 -34.52 -6.97
C PRO A 347 7.36 -34.32 -7.30
N GLN A 348 8.20 -35.34 -7.02
CA GLN A 348 9.65 -35.24 -7.25
C GLN A 348 10.06 -34.88 -8.68
N GLN A 349 9.20 -35.19 -9.67
CA GLN A 349 9.44 -34.82 -11.09
C GLN A 349 9.32 -33.30 -11.36
N ALA A 350 8.67 -32.54 -10.49
CA ALA A 350 8.56 -31.09 -10.58
C ALA A 350 9.64 -30.34 -9.77
N LYS A 351 10.51 -31.06 -9.05
CA LYS A 351 11.56 -30.49 -8.17
C LYS A 351 12.91 -30.30 -8.85
N LEU A 352 13.00 -30.55 -10.18
CA LEU A 352 14.24 -30.47 -10.95
C LEU A 352 14.21 -29.21 -11.85
#